data_d7bd25bcc5e11939257a497bd9d861b6
#
_entry.id   d7bd25bcc5e11939257a497bd9d861b6
#
_cell.length_a   1.000
_cell.length_b   1.000
_cell.length_c   1.000
_cell.angle_alpha   90.00
_cell.angle_beta   90.00
_cell.angle_gamma   90.00
#
_symmetry.space_group_name_H-M   'P 1'
#
loop_
_entity.id
_entity.type
_entity.pdbx_description
1 polymer ?
#
loop_
_entity_poly.entity_id
_entity_poly.type
_entity_poly.pdbx_seq_one_letter_code
_entity_poly.pdbx_strand_id
1 'polypeptide(L)'
;MTRTGEYLGKLFAHMGKECYIEPPFYCDYGTNIHVGDYFYANTELIVLDQCDVIIGDHAFLGPRVNIYCACHPIDAMIRNTGVELGK
;
A
#
# COMPACT_ATOMS: atom_id res chain seq x y z
N MET A 1 12.14 7.53 -11.00
CA MET A 1 12.16 8.22 -9.85
C MET A 1 12.69 7.52 -8.69
N THR A 2 13.83 7.86 -8.41
CA THR A 2 14.51 7.20 -7.33
C THR A 2 14.02 7.62 -5.97
N ARG A 3 13.22 8.67 -5.94
CA ARG A 3 12.77 9.13 -4.67
C ARG A 3 11.43 8.60 -4.26
N THR A 4 10.96 7.60 -4.97
CA THR A 4 9.65 7.05 -4.69
C THR A 4 9.52 6.65 -3.24
N GLY A 5 10.50 5.93 -2.72
CA GLY A 5 10.43 5.49 -1.34
C GLY A 5 10.40 6.63 -0.34
N GLU A 6 11.28 7.60 -0.53
CA GLU A 6 11.32 8.74 0.37
C GLU A 6 10.03 9.53 0.31
N TYR A 7 9.57 9.76 -0.90
CA TYR A 7 8.37 10.57 -1.07
C TYR A 7 7.16 9.89 -0.44
N LEU A 8 7.01 8.60 -0.68
CA LEU A 8 5.87 7.87 -0.16
C LEU A 8 5.95 7.74 1.35
N GLY A 9 7.16 7.67 1.89
CA GLY A 9 7.31 7.62 3.33
C GLY A 9 6.75 8.84 4.02
N LYS A 10 6.78 9.98 3.33
CA LYS A 10 6.21 11.19 3.89
C LYS A 10 4.73 11.28 3.63
N LEU A 11 4.27 10.65 2.55
CA LEU A 11 2.87 10.71 2.18
C LEU A 11 2.03 9.75 3.03
N PHE A 12 2.55 8.56 3.26
CA PHE A 12 1.80 7.54 3.98
C PHE A 12 1.68 7.89 5.46
N ALA A 13 0.60 7.40 6.07
CA ALA A 13 0.42 7.54 7.50
C ALA A 13 1.55 6.83 8.23
N HIS A 14 1.94 5.67 7.74
CA HIS A 14 3.04 4.92 8.31
C HIS A 14 3.68 4.07 7.23
N MET A 15 4.98 4.01 7.22
CA MET A 15 5.70 3.17 6.30
C MET A 15 6.89 2.57 7.04
N GLY A 16 6.91 1.26 7.12
CA GLY A 16 7.97 0.56 7.80
C GLY A 16 9.29 0.67 7.05
N LYS A 17 10.26 -0.08 7.51
CA LYS A 17 11.58 -0.02 6.91
C LYS A 17 11.68 -0.93 5.71
N GLU A 18 12.61 -0.60 4.83
CA GLU A 18 12.95 -1.45 3.68
C GLU A 18 11.76 -1.73 2.79
N CYS A 19 10.97 -0.70 2.54
CA CYS A 19 9.81 -0.82 1.67
C CYS A 19 10.15 -0.29 0.30
N TYR A 20 9.52 -0.88 -0.71
CA TYR A 20 9.74 -0.44 -2.06
C TYR A 20 8.48 -0.58 -2.88
N ILE A 21 8.15 0.45 -3.63
CA ILE A 21 7.00 0.46 -4.50
C ILE A 21 7.46 0.89 -5.88
N GLU A 22 7.27 -0.01 -6.85
CA GLU A 22 7.64 0.30 -8.23
C GLU A 22 6.69 1.32 -8.80
N PRO A 23 7.21 2.40 -9.36
CA PRO A 23 6.32 3.37 -10.00
C PRO A 23 5.73 2.78 -11.28
N PRO A 24 4.59 3.30 -11.72
CA PRO A 24 3.81 4.35 -11.09
C PRO A 24 2.92 3.80 -9.98
N PHE A 25 2.58 4.67 -9.05
CA PHE A 25 1.76 4.35 -7.91
C PHE A 25 0.67 5.42 -7.79
N TYR A 26 -0.54 4.99 -7.51
CA TYR A 26 -1.68 5.90 -7.41
C TYR A 26 -2.42 5.66 -6.11
N CYS A 27 -2.91 6.73 -5.52
CA CYS A 27 -3.73 6.65 -4.32
C CYS A 27 -4.65 7.84 -4.28
N ASP A 28 -5.67 7.76 -3.42
CA ASP A 28 -6.57 8.90 -3.24
C ASP A 28 -5.92 9.94 -2.35
N TYR A 29 -5.51 9.54 -1.16
CA TYR A 29 -4.92 10.47 -0.20
C TYR A 29 -3.51 10.11 0.18
N GLY A 30 -3.25 8.82 0.34
CA GLY A 30 -1.97 8.36 0.86
C GLY A 30 -1.89 8.42 2.37
N THR A 31 -2.53 9.40 2.97
CA THR A 31 -2.44 9.62 4.40
C THR A 31 -3.20 8.59 5.22
N ASN A 32 -3.95 7.73 4.57
CA ASN A 32 -4.65 6.64 5.25
C ASN A 32 -4.00 5.30 5.02
N ILE A 33 -2.81 5.29 4.43
CA ILE A 33 -2.13 4.04 4.11
C ILE A 33 -1.08 3.76 5.17
N HIS A 34 -1.14 2.57 5.76
CA HIS A 34 -0.19 2.11 6.75
C HIS A 34 0.44 0.82 6.25
N VAL A 35 1.74 0.81 6.06
CA VAL A 35 2.42 -0.40 5.62
C VAL A 35 3.47 -0.79 6.64
N GLY A 36 3.65 -2.07 6.81
CA GLY A 36 4.64 -2.60 7.74
C GLY A 36 6.01 -2.65 7.10
N ASP A 37 6.90 -3.43 7.72
CA ASP A 37 8.28 -3.55 7.25
C ASP A 37 8.37 -4.47 6.05
N TYR A 38 9.36 -4.20 5.21
CA TYR A 38 9.71 -5.06 4.08
C TYR A 38 8.56 -5.26 3.11
N PHE A 39 7.82 -4.18 2.88
CA PHE A 39 6.72 -4.20 1.93
C PHE A 39 7.26 -3.99 0.54
N TYR A 40 6.80 -4.80 -0.40
CA TYR A 40 7.16 -4.62 -1.79
C TYR A 40 5.91 -4.62 -2.66
N ALA A 41 5.79 -3.64 -3.52
CA ALA A 41 4.70 -3.59 -4.48
C ALA A 41 5.26 -3.41 -5.87
N ASN A 42 4.72 -4.18 -6.79
CA ASN A 42 5.09 -4.08 -8.18
C ASN A 42 4.41 -2.87 -8.80
N THR A 43 4.64 -2.70 -10.09
CA THR A 43 4.21 -1.50 -10.79
C THR A 43 2.69 -1.37 -10.87
N GLU A 44 2.23 -0.14 -10.93
CA GLU A 44 0.83 0.20 -11.14
C GLU A 44 -0.06 -0.24 -9.99
N LEU A 45 0.44 -0.10 -8.79
CA LEU A 45 -0.38 -0.31 -7.60
C LEU A 45 -1.33 0.88 -7.44
N ILE A 46 -2.59 0.59 -7.20
CA ILE A 46 -3.59 1.61 -6.96
C ILE A 46 -4.23 1.32 -5.62
N VAL A 47 -4.15 2.29 -4.71
CA VAL A 47 -4.74 2.16 -3.38
C VAL A 47 -5.70 3.31 -3.18
N LEU A 48 -6.97 3.02 -3.18
CA LEU A 48 -7.98 4.06 -2.98
C LEU A 48 -8.30 4.11 -1.49
N ASP A 49 -7.51 4.89 -0.79
CA ASP A 49 -7.52 4.92 0.66
C ASP A 49 -8.46 5.97 1.22
N GLN A 50 -9.75 5.78 0.99
CA GLN A 50 -10.74 6.68 1.57
C GLN A 50 -10.93 6.42 3.05
N CYS A 51 -10.47 5.25 3.52
CA CYS A 51 -10.39 4.91 4.93
C CYS A 51 -9.02 4.34 5.16
N ASP A 52 -8.73 3.96 6.40
CA ASP A 52 -7.45 3.37 6.71
C ASP A 52 -7.26 2.05 5.99
N VAL A 53 -6.12 1.92 5.36
CA VAL A 53 -5.69 0.69 4.71
C VAL A 53 -4.43 0.24 5.44
N ILE A 54 -4.48 -0.94 6.02
CA ILE A 54 -3.39 -1.45 6.84
C ILE A 54 -2.80 -2.68 6.18
N ILE A 55 -1.53 -2.60 5.84
CA ILE A 55 -0.82 -3.68 5.16
C ILE A 55 0.28 -4.15 6.11
N GLY A 56 0.29 -5.44 6.40
CA GLY A 56 1.22 -5.99 7.38
C GLY A 56 2.65 -6.10 6.85
N ASP A 57 3.53 -6.65 7.68
CA ASP A 57 4.92 -6.82 7.33
C ASP A 57 5.09 -7.86 6.25
N HIS A 58 6.14 -7.68 5.46
CA HIS A 58 6.55 -8.66 4.45
C HIS A 58 5.49 -8.90 3.38
N ALA A 59 4.61 -7.94 3.18
CA ALA A 59 3.59 -8.07 2.15
C ALA A 59 4.24 -7.91 0.79
N PHE A 60 3.75 -8.68 -0.16
CA PHE A 60 4.25 -8.62 -1.53
C PHE A 60 3.07 -8.52 -2.46
N LEU A 61 3.04 -7.48 -3.27
CA LEU A 61 1.95 -7.27 -4.22
C LEU A 61 2.50 -7.35 -5.63
N GLY A 62 1.83 -8.12 -6.47
CA GLY A 62 2.19 -8.22 -7.88
C GLY A 62 1.83 -6.96 -8.64
N PRO A 63 2.01 -6.99 -9.95
CA PRO A 63 1.71 -5.81 -10.75
C PRO A 63 0.22 -5.57 -10.86
N ARG A 64 -0.15 -4.31 -10.96
CA ARG A 64 -1.51 -3.87 -11.21
C ARG A 64 -2.50 -4.33 -10.17
N VAL A 65 -2.08 -4.31 -8.92
CA VAL A 65 -2.98 -4.64 -7.83
C VAL A 65 -3.79 -3.41 -7.48
N ASN A 66 -5.09 -3.60 -7.29
CA ASN A 66 -5.98 -2.52 -6.87
C ASN A 66 -6.52 -2.84 -5.50
N ILE A 67 -6.40 -1.89 -4.59
CA ILE A 67 -6.91 -2.02 -3.25
C ILE A 67 -7.93 -0.91 -3.03
N TYR A 68 -9.14 -1.31 -2.73
CA TYR A 68 -10.21 -0.36 -2.48
C TYR A 68 -10.62 -0.44 -1.03
N CYS A 69 -10.77 0.72 -0.43
CA CYS A 69 -11.20 0.80 0.96
C CYS A 69 -12.55 1.48 1.01
N ALA A 70 -13.56 0.73 1.36
CA ALA A 70 -14.88 1.30 1.58
C ALA A 70 -14.94 1.79 3.01
N CYS A 71 -15.54 2.94 3.21
CA CYS A 71 -15.61 3.49 4.55
C CYS A 71 -16.74 2.83 5.32
N HIS A 72 -16.44 1.68 5.86
CA HIS A 72 -17.34 0.90 6.66
C HIS A 72 -16.78 0.78 8.06
N PRO A 73 -17.60 0.36 9.02
CA PRO A 73 -17.07 0.10 10.34
C PRO A 73 -15.98 -0.97 10.32
N ILE A 74 -16.04 -1.86 9.35
CA ILE A 74 -15.00 -2.87 9.23
C ILE A 74 -13.90 -2.32 8.36
N ASP A 75 -12.72 -2.21 8.94
CA ASP A 75 -11.60 -1.66 8.24
C ASP A 75 -11.09 -2.60 7.17
N ALA A 76 -10.56 -2.00 6.12
CA ALA A 76 -9.90 -2.79 5.10
C ALA A 76 -8.53 -3.17 5.63
N MET A 77 -8.35 -4.43 5.97
CA MET A 77 -7.09 -4.92 6.46
C MET A 77 -6.54 -5.96 5.52
N ILE A 78 -5.36 -5.69 5.01
CA ILE A 78 -4.71 -6.57 4.07
C ILE A 78 -3.70 -7.40 4.81
N ARG A 79 -3.88 -8.69 4.83
CA ARG A 79 -2.97 -9.57 5.52
C ARG A 79 -1.84 -9.98 4.63
N ASN A 80 -0.72 -10.23 5.25
CA ASN A 80 0.44 -10.67 4.51
C ASN A 80 0.36 -12.18 4.32
N THR A 81 -0.40 -12.58 3.35
CA THR A 81 -0.62 -14.00 3.10
C THR A 81 -0.02 -14.47 1.80
N GLY A 82 0.59 -13.57 1.08
CA GLY A 82 1.08 -13.93 -0.23
C GLY A 82 0.01 -14.00 -1.28
N VAL A 83 -1.19 -13.64 -0.92
CA VAL A 83 -2.28 -13.64 -1.86
C VAL A 83 -2.27 -12.36 -2.65
N GLU A 84 -2.59 -12.47 -3.91
CA GLU A 84 -2.74 -11.29 -4.72
C GLU A 84 -4.06 -10.65 -4.46
N LEU A 85 -4.00 -9.39 -4.13
CA LEU A 85 -5.20 -8.63 -3.80
C LEU A 85 -5.69 -7.91 -5.03
N GLY A 86 -6.97 -7.62 -5.04
CA GLY A 86 -7.55 -6.93 -6.17
C GLY A 86 -7.98 -7.86 -7.27
N LYS A 87 -7.96 -9.10 -6.99
CA LYS A 87 -8.37 -10.09 -7.98
C LYS A 87 -9.85 -10.23 -7.99
#